data_d08e2ff27966f07de9ca3148bc27ba0f
#
_entry.id   d08e2ff27966f07de9ca3148bc27ba0f
#
_cell.length_a   1.000
_cell.length_b   1.000
_cell.length_c   1.000
_cell.angle_alpha   90.00
_cell.angle_beta   90.00
_cell.angle_gamma   90.00
#
_symmetry.space_group_name_H-M   'P 1'
#
loop_
_entity.id
_entity.type
_entity.pdbx_description
1 polymer ?
#
loop_
_entity_poly.entity_id
_entity_poly.type
_entity_poly.pdbx_seq_one_letter_code
_entity_poly.pdbx_strand_id
1 'polypeptide(L)'
;FKKVAEAMTNAGLVYIPLYEADWTSRLEHFLELPKGKTVARFALTDLNKAKKILGGHTCIMGGVPHSMLQTATPTEVENHCRNLIETVGRDGGFILSTNTGITNDAKPENVRAMVDSVKKYGSYR
;
A
#
# COMPACT_ATOMS: atom_id res chain seq x y z
N PHE A 1 -3.02 0.72 19.37
CA PHE A 1 -2.07 0.06 18.44
C PHE A 1 -0.61 0.50 18.65
N LYS A 2 -0.35 1.71 19.19
CA LYS A 2 0.99 2.25 19.45
C LYS A 2 1.86 1.32 20.32
N LYS A 3 1.33 0.84 21.46
CA LYS A 3 2.07 -0.07 22.35
C LYS A 3 2.50 -1.37 21.66
N VAL A 4 1.67 -1.91 20.77
CA VAL A 4 2.00 -3.12 20.01
C VAL A 4 3.12 -2.82 19.01
N ALA A 5 3.03 -1.71 18.29
CA ALA A 5 4.07 -1.28 17.36
C ALA A 5 5.42 -1.08 18.07
N GLU A 6 5.42 -0.40 19.22
CA GLU A 6 6.63 -0.17 20.03
C GLU A 6 7.24 -1.48 20.52
N ALA A 7 6.43 -2.40 21.05
CA ALA A 7 6.91 -3.70 21.51
C ALA A 7 7.56 -4.51 20.38
N MET A 8 6.91 -4.58 19.20
CA MET A 8 7.45 -5.30 18.05
C MET A 8 8.73 -4.67 17.51
N THR A 9 8.75 -3.35 17.35
CA THR A 9 9.92 -2.65 16.80
C THR A 9 11.11 -2.64 17.77
N ASN A 10 10.87 -2.62 19.07
CA ASN A 10 11.91 -2.77 20.09
C ASN A 10 12.50 -4.19 20.09
N ALA A 11 11.72 -5.20 19.68
CA ALA A 11 12.21 -6.55 19.46
C ALA A 11 12.94 -6.75 18.12
N GLY A 12 13.17 -5.69 17.35
CA GLY A 12 13.85 -5.75 16.05
C GLY A 12 12.96 -6.14 14.87
N LEU A 13 11.64 -6.15 15.05
CA LEU A 13 10.67 -6.52 14.02
C LEU A 13 10.13 -5.28 13.28
N VAL A 14 9.66 -5.48 12.06
CA VAL A 14 8.86 -4.50 11.31
C VAL A 14 7.38 -4.74 11.59
N TYR A 15 6.66 -3.71 12.00
CA TYR A 15 5.22 -3.81 12.28
C TYR A 15 4.40 -3.53 11.02
N ILE A 16 3.64 -4.52 10.55
CA ILE A 16 2.85 -4.46 9.30
C ILE A 16 1.37 -4.79 9.58
N PRO A 17 0.61 -3.88 10.19
CA PRO A 17 -0.82 -4.10 10.41
C PRO A 17 -1.66 -3.83 9.15
N LEU A 18 -2.79 -4.53 9.04
CA LEU A 18 -3.84 -4.21 8.07
C LEU A 18 -4.87 -3.28 8.73
N TYR A 19 -5.11 -2.14 8.11
CA TYR A 19 -6.13 -1.16 8.49
C TYR A 19 -7.30 -1.23 7.51
N GLU A 20 -8.35 -1.96 7.87
CA GLU A 20 -9.51 -2.23 7.00
C GLU A 20 -10.44 -1.02 6.85
N ALA A 21 -10.59 -0.22 7.92
CA ALA A 21 -11.41 0.98 7.88
C ALA A 21 -10.76 2.13 7.10
N ASP A 22 -11.54 3.14 6.75
CA ASP A 22 -11.02 4.39 6.21
C ASP A 22 -10.40 5.24 7.34
N TRP A 23 -9.09 5.43 7.28
CA TRP A 23 -8.30 6.22 8.23
C TRP A 23 -7.93 7.61 7.68
N THR A 24 -8.48 8.02 6.56
CA THR A 24 -8.11 9.28 5.87
C THR A 24 -8.17 10.50 6.80
N SER A 25 -9.15 10.57 7.70
CA SER A 25 -9.29 11.66 8.68
C SER A 25 -8.43 11.52 9.94
N ARG A 26 -7.68 10.44 10.08
CA ARG A 26 -6.91 10.08 11.29
C ARG A 26 -5.46 9.72 11.01
N LEU A 27 -4.96 10.06 9.83
CA LEU A 27 -3.61 9.69 9.38
C LEU A 27 -2.51 10.25 10.28
N GLU A 28 -2.71 11.40 10.90
CA GLU A 28 -1.73 12.01 11.78
C GLU A 28 -1.35 11.16 12.99
N HIS A 29 -2.25 10.29 13.47
CA HIS A 29 -1.93 9.36 14.56
C HIS A 29 -0.82 8.36 14.22
N PHE A 30 -0.59 8.09 12.95
CA PHE A 30 0.50 7.21 12.50
C PHE A 30 1.88 7.82 12.70
N LEU A 31 1.97 9.16 12.81
CA LEU A 31 3.22 9.85 13.11
C LEU A 31 3.73 9.59 14.54
N GLU A 32 2.88 9.06 15.42
CA GLU A 32 3.27 8.62 16.76
C GLU A 32 3.97 7.25 16.76
N LEU A 33 3.94 6.52 15.65
CA LEU A 33 4.58 5.20 15.52
C LEU A 33 6.09 5.37 15.27
N PRO A 34 6.89 4.34 15.58
CA PRO A 34 8.34 4.37 15.32
C PRO A 34 8.65 4.62 13.84
N LYS A 35 9.33 5.75 13.57
CA LYS A 35 9.69 6.17 12.22
C LYS A 35 10.57 5.13 11.51
N GLY A 36 10.21 4.79 10.27
CA GLY A 36 10.98 3.88 9.42
C GLY A 36 10.91 2.40 9.82
N LYS A 37 10.09 2.06 10.82
CA LYS A 37 9.94 0.68 11.32
C LYS A 37 8.53 0.12 11.17
N THR A 38 7.65 0.85 10.49
CA THR A 38 6.25 0.47 10.32
C THR A 38 5.84 0.52 8.86
N VAL A 39 4.97 -0.41 8.48
CA VAL A 39 4.30 -0.45 7.18
C VAL A 39 2.81 -0.39 7.43
N ALA A 40 2.14 0.66 6.99
CA ALA A 40 0.68 0.78 7.09
C ALA A 40 0.02 0.20 5.83
N ARG A 41 -0.59 -0.97 5.96
CA ARG A 41 -1.39 -1.58 4.90
C ARG A 41 -2.82 -1.08 5.00
N PHE A 42 -3.24 -0.28 4.03
CA PHE A 42 -4.56 0.35 3.99
C PHE A 42 -5.49 -0.34 3.00
N ALA A 43 -6.73 -0.60 3.44
CA ALA A 43 -7.77 -1.14 2.56
C ALA A 43 -8.62 -0.04 1.89
N LEU A 44 -9.10 0.94 2.65
CA LEU A 44 -10.04 1.96 2.18
C LEU A 44 -9.51 3.40 2.27
N THR A 45 -8.37 3.61 2.88
CA THR A 45 -7.78 4.94 3.11
C THR A 45 -7.26 5.54 1.80
N ASP A 46 -7.43 6.85 1.62
CA ASP A 46 -6.86 7.60 0.51
C ASP A 46 -5.32 7.59 0.58
N LEU A 47 -4.67 6.83 -0.31
CA LEU A 47 -3.23 6.66 -0.30
C LEU A 47 -2.46 7.91 -0.72
N ASN A 48 -3.04 8.80 -1.53
CA ASN A 48 -2.41 10.08 -1.89
C ASN A 48 -2.35 11.01 -0.68
N LYS A 49 -3.42 11.05 0.13
CA LYS A 49 -3.41 11.78 1.41
C LYS A 49 -2.46 11.12 2.41
N ALA A 50 -2.47 9.79 2.49
CA ALA A 50 -1.51 9.06 3.32
C ALA A 50 -0.06 9.39 2.93
N LYS A 51 0.28 9.43 1.65
CA LYS A 51 1.62 9.81 1.18
C LYS A 51 2.00 11.22 1.58
N LYS A 52 1.08 12.18 1.50
CA LYS A 52 1.34 13.57 1.90
C LYS A 52 1.67 13.71 3.39
N ILE A 53 0.96 12.96 4.23
CA ILE A 53 1.08 13.07 5.70
C ILE A 53 2.20 12.16 6.22
N LEU A 54 2.29 10.92 5.74
CA LEU A 54 3.15 9.87 6.28
C LEU A 54 4.44 9.67 5.49
N GLY A 55 4.59 10.30 4.33
CA GLY A 55 5.78 10.16 3.49
C GLY A 55 7.08 10.42 4.27
N GLY A 56 8.04 9.50 4.18
CA GLY A 56 9.29 9.55 4.94
C GLY A 56 9.20 9.12 6.41
N HIS A 57 8.01 8.83 6.92
CA HIS A 57 7.80 8.33 8.28
C HIS A 57 7.38 6.86 8.32
N THR A 58 6.36 6.51 7.56
CA THR A 58 5.77 5.16 7.50
C THR A 58 5.69 4.70 6.05
N CYS A 59 6.09 3.46 5.77
CA CYS A 59 5.87 2.86 4.47
C CYS A 59 4.37 2.59 4.28
N ILE A 60 3.85 2.92 3.10
CA ILE A 60 2.44 2.71 2.74
C ILE A 60 2.33 1.45 1.87
N MET A 61 1.35 0.60 2.16
CA MET A 61 1.12 -0.64 1.41
C MET A 61 -0.36 -0.76 1.02
N GLY A 62 -0.63 -1.22 -0.20
CA GLY A 62 -1.98 -1.45 -0.70
C GLY A 62 -2.22 -0.85 -2.07
N GLY A 63 -3.43 -0.39 -2.32
CA GLY A 63 -3.84 0.43 -3.46
C GLY A 63 -4.59 -0.30 -4.56
N VAL A 64 -4.50 -1.63 -4.68
CA VAL A 64 -5.23 -2.38 -5.71
C VAL A 64 -6.45 -3.07 -5.10
N PRO A 65 -7.69 -2.63 -5.42
CA PRO A 65 -8.88 -3.34 -4.97
C PRO A 65 -8.91 -4.77 -5.51
N HIS A 66 -9.21 -5.76 -4.68
CA HIS A 66 -9.34 -7.15 -5.13
C HIS A 66 -10.41 -7.30 -6.23
N SER A 67 -11.51 -6.53 -6.16
CA SER A 67 -12.56 -6.49 -7.18
C SER A 67 -12.04 -6.09 -8.57
N MET A 68 -11.04 -5.23 -8.64
CA MET A 68 -10.41 -4.85 -9.90
C MET A 68 -9.72 -6.05 -10.57
N LEU A 69 -9.09 -6.92 -9.78
CA LEU A 69 -8.48 -8.14 -10.30
C LEU A 69 -9.51 -9.16 -10.82
N GLN A 70 -10.76 -9.07 -10.36
CA GLN A 70 -11.87 -9.93 -10.80
C GLN A 70 -12.55 -9.41 -12.07
N THR A 71 -12.79 -8.11 -12.16
CA THR A 71 -13.72 -7.52 -13.14
C THR A 71 -13.08 -6.64 -14.19
N ALA A 72 -11.94 -6.03 -13.91
CA ALA A 72 -11.27 -5.12 -14.86
C ALA A 72 -10.55 -5.89 -16.00
N THR A 73 -10.11 -5.12 -16.99
CA THR A 73 -9.18 -5.59 -18.02
C THR A 73 -7.74 -5.43 -17.57
N PRO A 74 -6.77 -6.18 -18.13
CA PRO A 74 -5.35 -6.00 -17.84
C PRO A 74 -4.85 -4.57 -18.05
N THR A 75 -5.36 -3.88 -19.08
CA THR A 75 -5.00 -2.47 -19.35
C THR A 75 -5.50 -1.53 -18.25
N GLU A 76 -6.70 -1.73 -17.74
CA GLU A 76 -7.23 -0.94 -16.62
C GLU A 76 -6.42 -1.18 -15.34
N VAL A 77 -6.03 -2.42 -15.07
CA VAL A 77 -5.16 -2.77 -13.95
C VAL A 77 -3.79 -2.11 -14.10
N GLU A 78 -3.17 -2.18 -15.28
CA GLU A 78 -1.88 -1.55 -15.57
C GLU A 78 -1.95 -0.03 -15.33
N ASN A 79 -2.97 0.63 -15.88
CA ASN A 79 -3.14 2.09 -15.72
C ASN A 79 -3.32 2.50 -14.26
N HIS A 80 -4.12 1.73 -13.50
CA HIS A 80 -4.33 1.97 -12.08
C HIS A 80 -3.02 1.81 -11.27
N CYS A 81 -2.29 0.73 -11.51
CA CYS A 81 -1.01 0.46 -10.85
C CYS A 81 0.04 1.51 -11.21
N ARG A 82 0.12 1.89 -12.49
CA ARG A 82 1.01 2.96 -12.95
C ARG A 82 0.75 4.26 -12.20
N ASN A 83 -0.51 4.68 -12.11
CA ASN A 83 -0.89 5.90 -11.39
C ASN A 83 -0.45 5.85 -9.92
N LEU A 84 -0.68 4.73 -9.23
CA LEU A 84 -0.23 4.56 -7.84
C LEU A 84 1.29 4.64 -7.70
N ILE A 85 2.02 4.00 -8.60
CA ILE A 85 3.50 4.02 -8.59
C ILE A 85 4.02 5.44 -8.81
N GLU A 86 3.45 6.17 -9.77
CA GLU A 86 3.87 7.53 -10.13
C GLU A 86 3.47 8.58 -9.08
N THR A 87 2.44 8.35 -8.28
CA THR A 87 1.95 9.27 -7.24
C THR A 87 2.41 8.87 -5.85
N VAL A 88 1.93 7.74 -5.33
CA VAL A 88 2.23 7.26 -3.97
C VAL A 88 3.66 6.72 -3.88
N GLY A 89 4.14 6.05 -4.93
CA GLY A 89 5.46 5.44 -5.00
C GLY A 89 6.62 6.38 -5.33
N ARG A 90 6.36 7.61 -5.72
CA ARG A 90 7.37 8.55 -6.28
C ARG A 90 8.58 8.61 -5.40
N ASP A 91 8.76 8.82 -4.31
CA ASP A 91 10.01 8.97 -3.52
C ASP A 91 10.28 7.75 -2.61
N GLY A 92 9.78 6.58 -2.99
CA GLY A 92 9.90 5.37 -2.18
C GLY A 92 8.89 5.28 -1.04
N GLY A 93 9.08 4.32 -0.15
CA GLY A 93 8.19 4.09 0.98
C GLY A 93 6.80 3.61 0.59
N PHE A 94 6.69 2.90 -0.54
CA PHE A 94 5.44 2.34 -1.03
C PHE A 94 5.60 0.87 -1.46
N ILE A 95 4.65 0.04 -1.09
CA ILE A 95 4.54 -1.35 -1.52
C ILE A 95 3.20 -1.50 -2.24
N LEU A 96 3.25 -1.65 -3.57
CA LEU A 96 2.04 -1.95 -4.34
C LEU A 96 1.52 -3.34 -3.93
N SER A 97 0.30 -3.41 -3.52
CA SER A 97 -0.35 -4.64 -3.09
C SER A 97 -1.85 -4.54 -3.26
N THR A 98 -2.52 -5.67 -3.16
CA THR A 98 -3.98 -5.69 -3.01
C THR A 98 -4.39 -5.13 -1.65
N ASN A 99 -5.56 -4.52 -1.60
CA ASN A 99 -6.07 -3.93 -0.36
C ASN A 99 -6.26 -4.98 0.74
N THR A 100 -6.82 -6.14 0.39
CA THR A 100 -7.09 -7.22 1.34
C THR A 100 -6.35 -8.51 0.98
N GLY A 101 -6.57 -9.07 -0.19
CA GLY A 101 -5.94 -10.29 -0.66
C GLY A 101 -6.25 -10.56 -2.13
N ILE A 102 -5.64 -11.59 -2.68
CA ILE A 102 -5.98 -12.12 -4.01
C ILE A 102 -6.93 -13.30 -3.78
N THR A 103 -8.13 -13.18 -4.29
CA THR A 103 -9.17 -14.19 -4.16
C THR A 103 -9.13 -15.21 -5.32
N ASN A 104 -9.77 -16.37 -5.16
CA ASN A 104 -9.73 -17.44 -6.16
C ASN A 104 -10.37 -17.07 -7.50
N ASP A 105 -11.22 -16.06 -7.51
CA ASP A 105 -11.90 -15.52 -8.71
C ASP A 105 -11.15 -14.36 -9.36
N ALA A 106 -9.97 -14.01 -8.88
CA ALA A 106 -9.08 -13.06 -9.56
C ALA A 106 -8.61 -13.65 -10.90
N LYS A 107 -8.70 -12.85 -11.96
CA LYS A 107 -8.20 -13.25 -13.27
C LYS A 107 -6.67 -13.29 -13.28
N PRO A 108 -6.03 -14.41 -13.67
CA PRO A 108 -4.57 -14.52 -13.69
C PRO A 108 -3.88 -13.44 -14.53
N GLU A 109 -4.49 -13.04 -15.65
CA GLU A 109 -3.98 -11.95 -16.51
C GLU A 109 -3.97 -10.60 -15.79
N ASN A 110 -4.93 -10.34 -14.91
CA ASN A 110 -4.99 -9.11 -14.11
C ASN A 110 -3.93 -9.09 -13.01
N VAL A 111 -3.72 -10.23 -12.35
CA VAL A 111 -2.63 -10.39 -11.37
C VAL A 111 -1.27 -10.20 -12.05
N ARG A 112 -1.09 -10.75 -13.25
CA ARG A 112 0.13 -10.56 -14.05
C ARG A 112 0.33 -9.09 -14.41
N ALA A 113 -0.72 -8.40 -14.88
CA ALA A 113 -0.66 -6.97 -15.20
C ALA A 113 -0.25 -6.12 -13.98
N MET A 114 -0.75 -6.44 -12.78
CA MET A 114 -0.34 -5.78 -11.54
C MET A 114 1.16 -5.97 -11.26
N VAL A 115 1.67 -7.20 -11.35
CA VAL A 115 3.09 -7.51 -11.09
C VAL A 115 4.00 -6.88 -12.15
N ASP A 116 3.62 -6.97 -13.43
CA ASP A 116 4.42 -6.42 -14.53
C ASP A 116 4.46 -4.88 -14.49
N SER A 117 3.42 -4.23 -13.99
CA SER A 117 3.41 -2.78 -13.76
C SER A 117 4.52 -2.33 -12.81
N VAL A 118 4.79 -3.10 -11.76
CA VAL A 118 5.90 -2.78 -10.84
C VAL A 118 7.25 -2.86 -11.54
N LYS A 119 7.46 -3.88 -12.37
CA LYS A 119 8.70 -4.02 -13.15
C LYS A 119 8.86 -2.89 -14.16
N LYS A 120 7.77 -2.48 -14.80
CA LYS A 120 7.76 -1.47 -15.86
C LYS A 120 7.90 -0.04 -15.34
N TYR A 121 7.24 0.29 -14.23
CA TYR A 121 7.12 1.66 -13.72
C TYR A 121 7.76 1.88 -12.35
N GLY A 122 8.09 0.83 -11.60
CA GLY A 122 8.51 0.89 -10.21
C GLY A 122 10.01 1.06 -9.98
N SER A 123 10.81 1.29 -11.02
CA SER A 123 12.26 1.52 -10.86
C SER A 123 12.51 2.92 -10.33
N TYR A 124 13.23 3.01 -9.23
CA TYR A 124 13.76 4.27 -8.72
C TYR A 124 15.00 4.67 -9.54
N ARG A 125 15.00 5.90 -9.98
CA ARG A 125 16.13 6.48 -10.74
C ARG A 125 16.88 7.49 -9.86
#